data_636e53d87201bebb1805b59f5722d444
#
_entry.id   636e53d87201bebb1805b59f5722d444
#
_cell.length_a   1.000
_cell.length_b   1.000
_cell.length_c   1.000
_cell.angle_alpha   90.00
_cell.angle_beta   90.00
_cell.angle_gamma   90.00
#
_symmetry.space_group_name_H-M   'P 1'
#
loop_
_entity.id
_entity.type
_entity.pdbx_description
1 polymer ?
#
loop_
_entity_poly.entity_id
_entity_poly.type
_entity_poly.pdbx_seq_one_letter_code
_entity_poly.pdbx_strand_id
1 'polypeptide(L)'
;LGREDYRGYADTVLTSQVSGLGLEVVGTACFYGTHPGEVALDDAFERRIAGLVAALRKGREAFDVPENRCPRCLSDLFRIHPRGLQCACCRALATRDAAGALSFFYFDPEFFPEGQREHLNWLQQKKGEYALLKDRLKAVQERYRRGAWLVPPVRGLQDQAPPPEQRRG
;
A
#
# COMPACT_ATOMS: atom_id res chain seq x y z
N LEU A 1 -7.22 13.69 6.26
CA LEU A 1 -6.85 14.58 7.35
C LEU A 1 -6.99 13.83 8.66
N GLY A 2 -6.00 13.89 9.53
CA GLY A 2 -5.99 13.15 10.79
C GLY A 2 -4.78 13.50 11.63
N ARG A 3 -4.73 12.91 12.81
CA ARG A 3 -3.57 13.02 13.69
C ARG A 3 -2.50 12.00 13.29
N GLU A 4 -1.25 12.26 13.64
CA GLU A 4 -0.12 11.40 13.31
C GLU A 4 -0.26 9.99 13.88
N ASP A 5 -0.80 9.87 15.09
CA ASP A 5 -1.06 8.61 15.78
C ASP A 5 -2.17 7.75 15.11
N TYR A 6 -2.98 8.34 14.22
CA TYR A 6 -4.01 7.66 13.42
C TYR A 6 -3.62 7.44 11.95
N ARG A 7 -2.36 7.60 11.61
CA ARG A 7 -1.85 7.47 10.24
C ARG A 7 -2.19 6.13 9.59
N GLY A 8 -2.22 5.06 10.37
CA GLY A 8 -2.50 3.70 9.88
C GLY A 8 -1.56 3.27 8.75
N TYR A 9 -2.11 2.61 7.74
CA TYR A 9 -1.35 2.06 6.60
C TYR A 9 -1.57 2.81 5.29
N ALA A 10 -2.19 3.99 5.32
CA ALA A 10 -2.65 4.67 4.12
C ALA A 10 -1.53 4.97 3.12
N ASP A 11 -0.38 5.46 3.58
CA ASP A 11 0.75 5.75 2.71
C ASP A 11 1.40 4.48 2.15
N THR A 12 1.49 3.40 2.92
CA THR A 12 1.99 2.10 2.44
C THR A 12 1.05 1.51 1.40
N VAL A 13 -0.27 1.59 1.58
CA VAL A 13 -1.25 1.12 0.61
C VAL A 13 -1.13 1.89 -0.70
N LEU A 14 -1.07 3.22 -0.65
CA LEU A 14 -0.90 4.06 -1.83
C LEU A 14 0.41 3.75 -2.57
N THR A 15 1.52 3.66 -1.83
CA THR A 15 2.84 3.34 -2.40
C THR A 15 2.86 1.97 -3.06
N SER A 16 2.23 0.98 -2.42
CA SER A 16 2.11 -0.37 -2.95
C SER A 16 1.30 -0.41 -4.24
N GLN A 17 0.19 0.34 -4.31
CA GLN A 17 -0.63 0.42 -5.52
C GLN A 17 0.11 1.09 -6.67
N VAL A 18 0.78 2.22 -6.40
CA VAL A 18 1.57 2.95 -7.41
C VAL A 18 2.69 2.05 -7.96
N SER A 19 3.42 1.36 -7.08
CA SER A 19 4.47 0.42 -7.48
C SER A 19 3.91 -0.77 -8.26
N GLY A 20 2.74 -1.28 -7.87
CA GLY A 20 2.04 -2.37 -8.57
C GLY A 20 1.56 -1.99 -9.98
N LEU A 21 1.37 -0.70 -10.25
CA LEU A 21 1.08 -0.17 -11.58
C LEU A 21 2.35 0.05 -12.43
N GLY A 22 3.53 -0.26 -11.90
CA GLY A 22 4.79 -0.05 -12.59
C GLY A 22 5.33 1.37 -12.56
N LEU A 23 4.79 2.18 -11.70
CA LEU A 23 5.22 3.56 -11.53
C LEU A 23 6.29 3.65 -10.43
N GLU A 24 7.31 4.45 -10.67
CA GLU A 24 8.30 4.76 -9.65
C GLU A 24 7.76 5.79 -8.66
N VAL A 25 7.90 5.50 -7.36
CA VAL A 25 7.60 6.45 -6.30
C VAL A 25 8.83 7.31 -6.05
N VAL A 26 8.83 8.53 -6.56
CA VAL A 26 9.97 9.45 -6.45
C VAL A 26 10.01 10.22 -5.13
N GLY A 27 8.90 10.33 -4.43
CA GLY A 27 8.82 11.00 -3.13
C GLY A 27 7.46 10.80 -2.47
N THR A 28 7.40 11.01 -1.16
CA THR A 28 6.17 10.97 -0.37
C THR A 28 6.21 12.01 0.75
N ALA A 29 5.08 12.60 1.07
CA ALA A 29 4.93 13.46 2.24
C ALA A 29 3.58 13.21 2.90
N CYS A 30 3.58 13.20 4.23
CA CYS A 30 2.37 13.15 5.04
C CYS A 30 2.18 14.49 5.71
N PHE A 31 0.96 15.01 5.64
CA PHE A 31 0.55 16.24 6.29
C PHE A 31 -0.61 15.92 7.23
N TYR A 32 -0.52 16.42 8.45
CA TYR A 32 -1.52 16.18 9.47
C TYR A 32 -2.26 17.47 9.78
N GLY A 33 -3.58 17.40 9.85
CA GLY A 33 -4.42 18.53 10.20
C GLY A 33 -5.85 18.07 10.46
N THR A 34 -6.53 18.72 11.38
CA THR A 34 -7.92 18.45 11.76
C THR A 34 -8.89 19.44 11.13
N HIS A 35 -8.39 20.61 10.72
CA HIS A 35 -9.17 21.69 10.13
C HIS A 35 -8.72 21.99 8.70
N PRO A 36 -9.62 22.47 7.84
CA PRO A 36 -9.25 22.91 6.50
C PRO A 36 -8.16 23.98 6.54
N GLY A 37 -7.07 23.78 5.79
CA GLY A 37 -5.95 24.71 5.72
C GLY A 37 -4.93 24.63 6.85
N GLU A 38 -5.20 23.88 7.92
CA GLU A 38 -4.28 23.75 9.08
C GLU A 38 -2.89 23.28 8.66
N VAL A 39 -2.80 22.36 7.70
CA VAL A 39 -1.50 21.86 7.18
C VAL A 39 -0.61 22.96 6.58
N ALA A 40 -1.20 24.06 6.09
CA ALA A 40 -0.45 25.17 5.54
C ALA A 40 0.14 26.12 6.63
N LEU A 41 -0.22 25.89 7.89
CA LEU A 41 0.37 26.59 9.04
C LEU A 41 1.68 25.94 9.50
N ASP A 42 1.99 24.73 9.02
CA ASP A 42 3.26 24.06 9.30
C ASP A 42 4.39 24.71 8.47
N ASP A 43 5.38 25.31 9.11
CA ASP A 43 6.53 25.93 8.44
C ASP A 43 7.32 24.94 7.56
N ALA A 44 7.16 23.63 7.77
CA ALA A 44 7.75 22.62 6.93
C ALA A 44 6.92 22.31 5.67
N PHE A 45 5.67 22.76 5.57
CA PHE A 45 4.77 22.44 4.46
C PHE A 45 5.37 22.82 3.11
N GLU A 46 5.76 24.07 2.93
CA GLU A 46 6.32 24.55 1.68
C GLU A 46 7.63 23.84 1.31
N ARG A 47 8.51 23.60 2.29
CA ARG A 47 9.77 22.87 2.08
C ARG A 47 9.51 21.43 1.60
N ARG A 48 8.54 20.74 2.20
CA ARG A 48 8.16 19.37 1.81
C ARG A 48 7.57 19.34 0.40
N ILE A 49 6.71 20.30 0.06
CA ILE A 49 6.15 20.43 -1.30
C ILE A 49 7.27 20.74 -2.31
N ALA A 50 8.18 21.68 -2.01
CA ALA A 50 9.31 21.99 -2.86
C ALA A 50 10.21 20.74 -3.09
N GLY A 51 10.44 19.93 -2.06
CA GLY A 51 11.17 18.66 -2.17
C GLY A 51 10.49 17.67 -3.10
N LEU A 52 9.16 17.52 -3.02
CA LEU A 52 8.40 16.67 -3.93
C LEU A 52 8.46 17.18 -5.38
N VAL A 53 8.34 18.48 -5.59
CA VAL A 53 8.46 19.11 -6.94
C VAL A 53 9.87 18.88 -7.50
N ALA A 54 10.92 18.99 -6.67
CA ALA A 54 12.29 18.71 -7.09
C ALA A 54 12.46 17.23 -7.47
N ALA A 55 11.92 16.31 -6.69
CA ALA A 55 11.95 14.89 -7.00
C ALA A 55 11.21 14.53 -8.29
N LEU A 56 10.07 15.16 -8.56
CA LEU A 56 9.34 15.00 -9.83
C LEU A 56 10.13 15.48 -11.04
N ARG A 57 10.92 16.55 -10.89
CA ARG A 57 11.70 17.16 -11.99
C ARG A 57 13.05 16.50 -12.23
N LYS A 58 13.72 16.08 -11.15
CA LYS A 58 15.11 15.61 -11.18
C LYS A 58 15.25 14.11 -10.94
N GLY A 59 14.14 13.43 -10.64
CA GLY A 59 14.14 12.03 -10.23
C GLY A 59 14.29 11.84 -8.73
N ARG A 60 14.23 10.58 -8.34
CA ARG A 60 14.24 10.14 -6.94
C ARG A 60 15.47 10.57 -6.15
N GLU A 61 16.62 10.69 -6.79
CA GLU A 61 17.88 11.09 -6.15
C GLU A 61 17.80 12.49 -5.51
N ALA A 62 16.87 13.33 -5.97
CA ALA A 62 16.62 14.63 -5.39
C ALA A 62 15.70 14.61 -4.14
N PHE A 63 15.21 13.43 -3.73
CA PHE A 63 14.37 13.26 -2.56
C PHE A 63 15.18 12.72 -1.39
N ASP A 64 15.21 13.48 -0.30
CA ASP A 64 15.83 13.04 0.95
C ASP A 64 14.94 11.99 1.62
N VAL A 65 15.41 10.74 1.64
CA VAL A 65 14.67 9.60 2.19
C VAL A 65 14.89 9.54 3.69
N PRO A 66 13.84 9.64 4.51
CA PRO A 66 13.97 9.46 5.95
C PRO A 66 14.58 8.09 6.31
N GLU A 67 15.42 8.05 7.33
CA GLU A 67 16.18 6.86 7.75
C GLU A 67 15.30 5.64 8.09
N ASN A 68 14.07 5.89 8.52
CA ASN A 68 13.11 4.83 8.89
C ASN A 68 12.26 4.34 7.70
N ARG A 69 12.60 4.72 6.47
CA ARG A 69 11.85 4.34 5.26
C ARG A 69 12.68 3.48 4.32
N CYS A 70 11.98 2.62 3.61
CA CYS A 70 12.57 1.86 2.53
C CYS A 70 13.06 2.82 1.42
N PRO A 71 14.36 2.82 1.07
CA PRO A 71 14.87 3.71 0.03
C PRO A 71 14.30 3.39 -1.35
N ARG A 72 13.69 2.23 -1.53
CA ARG A 72 13.15 1.78 -2.81
C ARG A 72 11.72 2.26 -3.06
N CYS A 73 10.82 2.06 -2.11
CA CYS A 73 9.38 2.35 -2.28
C CYS A 73 8.84 3.36 -1.26
N LEU A 74 9.68 3.92 -0.41
CA LEU A 74 9.36 4.90 0.64
C LEU A 74 8.38 4.42 1.70
N SER A 75 8.03 3.13 1.72
CA SER A 75 7.24 2.54 2.80
C SER A 75 8.05 2.50 4.09
N ASP A 76 7.39 2.73 5.21
CA ASP A 76 7.92 2.58 6.56
C ASP A 76 7.35 1.35 7.28
N LEU A 77 6.61 0.51 6.56
CA LEU A 77 6.07 -0.73 7.09
C LEU A 77 7.01 -1.89 6.79
N PHE A 78 7.50 -2.53 7.86
CA PHE A 78 8.38 -3.69 7.78
C PHE A 78 7.78 -4.84 8.56
N ARG A 79 7.96 -6.06 8.05
CA ARG A 79 7.61 -7.29 8.73
C ARG A 79 8.86 -8.04 9.20
N ILE A 80 8.72 -8.81 10.26
CA ILE A 80 9.80 -9.69 10.73
C ILE A 80 10.01 -10.80 9.69
N HIS A 81 11.26 -11.04 9.34
CA HIS A 81 11.69 -12.04 8.38
C HIS A 81 12.87 -12.82 8.98
N PRO A 82 13.08 -14.13 8.66
CA PRO A 82 14.21 -14.90 9.19
C PRO A 82 15.58 -14.28 8.98
N ARG A 83 15.76 -13.45 7.95
CA ARG A 83 17.01 -12.74 7.65
C ARG A 83 17.03 -11.29 8.13
N GLY A 84 16.07 -10.85 8.96
CA GLY A 84 15.99 -9.48 9.47
C GLY A 84 14.61 -8.85 9.32
N LEU A 85 14.53 -7.67 8.71
CA LEU A 85 13.29 -6.98 8.40
C LEU A 85 13.03 -7.03 6.89
N GLN A 86 11.78 -7.20 6.51
CA GLN A 86 11.37 -7.15 5.12
C GLN A 86 10.38 -6.02 4.90
N CYS A 87 10.65 -5.16 3.94
CA CYS A 87 9.68 -4.16 3.50
C CYS A 87 8.39 -4.83 3.04
N ALA A 88 7.27 -4.43 3.61
CA ALA A 88 5.96 -5.03 3.31
C ALA A 88 5.48 -4.68 1.89
N CYS A 89 5.99 -3.61 1.29
CA CYS A 89 5.65 -3.17 -0.05
C CYS A 89 6.51 -3.86 -1.11
N CYS A 90 7.82 -3.60 -1.14
CA CYS A 90 8.71 -4.04 -2.22
C CYS A 90 9.60 -5.25 -1.88
N ARG A 91 9.38 -5.90 -0.73
CA ARG A 91 10.13 -7.07 -0.24
C ARG A 91 11.64 -6.85 -0.02
N ALA A 92 12.14 -5.62 -0.10
CA ALA A 92 13.53 -5.32 0.24
C ALA A 92 13.85 -5.81 1.65
N LEU A 93 15.05 -6.36 1.83
CA LEU A 93 15.51 -6.87 3.13
C LEU A 93 16.50 -5.91 3.77
N ALA A 94 16.34 -5.69 5.06
CA ALA A 94 17.17 -4.83 5.87
C ALA A 94 17.50 -5.47 7.22
N THR A 95 18.58 -5.04 7.82
CA THR A 95 18.85 -5.20 9.24
C THR A 95 18.61 -3.89 9.96
N ARG A 96 18.36 -3.94 11.25
CA ARG A 96 18.23 -2.78 12.12
C ARG A 96 19.31 -2.84 13.18
N ASP A 97 20.07 -1.79 13.33
CA ASP A 97 21.07 -1.68 14.40
C ASP A 97 20.47 -1.29 15.76
N ALA A 98 21.32 -1.21 16.77
CA ALA A 98 20.92 -0.83 18.12
C ALA A 98 20.40 0.61 18.22
N ALA A 99 20.82 1.51 17.32
CA ALA A 99 20.35 2.89 17.23
C ALA A 99 19.02 3.01 16.47
N GLY A 100 18.59 1.93 15.81
CA GLY A 100 17.35 1.88 15.07
C GLY A 100 17.50 2.16 13.57
N ALA A 101 18.71 2.43 13.08
CA ALA A 101 18.97 2.68 11.67
C ALA A 101 18.83 1.41 10.82
N LEU A 102 18.28 1.56 9.62
CA LEU A 102 18.05 0.46 8.68
C LEU A 102 19.19 0.36 7.66
N SER A 103 19.78 -0.83 7.52
CA SER A 103 20.76 -1.15 6.49
C SER A 103 20.17 -2.17 5.53
N PHE A 104 19.96 -1.76 4.28
CA PHE A 104 19.36 -2.60 3.24
C PHE A 104 20.46 -3.41 2.51
N PHE A 105 20.22 -4.71 2.33
CA PHE A 105 21.19 -5.63 1.70
C PHE A 105 20.61 -6.46 0.55
N TYR A 106 19.30 -6.37 0.30
CA TYR A 106 18.65 -7.06 -0.80
C TYR A 106 17.43 -6.27 -1.30
N PHE A 107 17.31 -6.20 -2.61
CA PHE A 107 16.15 -5.63 -3.29
C PHE A 107 15.58 -6.67 -4.26
N ASP A 108 14.30 -6.97 -4.13
CA ASP A 108 13.62 -7.93 -5.00
C ASP A 108 13.52 -7.37 -6.43
N PRO A 109 14.15 -8.02 -7.44
CA PRO A 109 14.16 -7.52 -8.80
C PRO A 109 12.77 -7.49 -9.44
N GLU A 110 11.81 -8.32 -8.98
CA GLU A 110 10.44 -8.33 -9.52
C GLU A 110 9.70 -7.00 -9.29
N PHE A 111 10.14 -6.20 -8.31
CA PHE A 111 9.61 -4.87 -8.04
C PHE A 111 10.29 -3.74 -8.83
N PHE A 112 11.16 -4.09 -9.76
CA PHE A 112 11.78 -3.12 -10.65
C PHE A 112 11.05 -3.08 -12.00
N PRO A 113 11.15 -1.98 -12.77
CA PRO A 113 10.56 -1.91 -14.10
C PRO A 113 11.01 -3.05 -15.02
N GLU A 114 12.24 -3.55 -14.84
CA GLU A 114 12.78 -4.68 -15.57
C GLU A 114 12.03 -5.99 -15.26
N GLY A 115 11.74 -6.24 -13.99
CA GLY A 115 10.98 -7.42 -13.53
C GLY A 115 9.49 -7.38 -13.89
N GLN A 116 8.95 -6.20 -14.20
CA GLN A 116 7.53 -6.09 -14.57
C GLN A 116 7.19 -6.77 -15.88
N ARG A 117 8.13 -6.82 -16.82
CA ARG A 117 7.91 -7.56 -18.07
C ARG A 117 7.69 -9.05 -17.80
N GLU A 118 8.49 -9.62 -16.90
CA GLU A 118 8.34 -11.02 -16.48
C GLU A 118 7.01 -11.21 -15.71
N HIS A 119 6.66 -10.26 -14.84
CA HIS A 119 5.38 -10.28 -14.15
C HIS A 119 4.19 -10.20 -15.12
N LEU A 120 4.25 -9.35 -16.13
CA LEU A 120 3.21 -9.29 -17.18
C LEU A 120 3.10 -10.60 -17.97
N ASN A 121 4.24 -11.21 -18.30
CA ASN A 121 4.26 -12.52 -18.97
C ASN A 121 3.63 -13.61 -18.06
N TRP A 122 3.99 -13.61 -16.77
CA TRP A 122 3.37 -14.50 -15.79
C TRP A 122 1.85 -14.27 -15.68
N LEU A 123 1.36 -13.03 -15.66
CA LEU A 123 -0.07 -12.71 -15.65
C LEU A 123 -0.77 -13.23 -16.91
N GLN A 124 -0.16 -13.14 -18.09
CA GLN A 124 -0.72 -13.69 -19.33
C GLN A 124 -0.80 -15.22 -19.27
N GLN A 125 0.24 -15.87 -18.76
CA GLN A 125 0.21 -17.32 -18.51
C GLN A 125 -0.91 -17.69 -17.54
N LYS A 126 -1.08 -16.96 -16.43
CA LYS A 126 -2.15 -17.21 -15.45
C LYS A 126 -3.55 -16.99 -16.02
N LYS A 127 -3.73 -16.06 -16.95
CA LYS A 127 -5.01 -15.94 -17.69
C LYS A 127 -5.32 -17.19 -18.52
N GLY A 128 -4.31 -17.75 -19.18
CA GLY A 128 -4.45 -19.03 -19.91
C GLY A 128 -4.81 -20.18 -18.97
N GLU A 129 -4.09 -20.33 -17.86
CA GLU A 129 -4.38 -21.34 -16.85
C GLU A 129 -5.79 -21.18 -16.25
N TYR A 130 -6.22 -19.94 -15.98
CA TYR A 130 -7.57 -19.66 -15.48
C TYR A 130 -8.64 -20.13 -16.48
N ALA A 131 -8.43 -19.89 -17.76
CA ALA A 131 -9.37 -20.35 -18.80
C ALA A 131 -9.55 -21.87 -18.78
N LEU A 132 -8.46 -22.63 -18.57
CA LEU A 132 -8.50 -24.10 -18.44
C LEU A 132 -9.16 -24.58 -17.14
N LEU A 133 -9.08 -23.80 -16.09
CA LEU A 133 -9.59 -24.15 -14.75
C LEU A 133 -10.99 -23.60 -14.47
N LYS A 134 -11.53 -22.78 -15.37
CA LYS A 134 -12.75 -21.99 -15.14
C LYS A 134 -13.92 -22.82 -14.59
N ASP A 135 -14.22 -23.95 -15.23
CA ASP A 135 -15.36 -24.79 -14.83
C ASP A 135 -15.12 -25.47 -13.48
N ARG A 136 -13.89 -25.93 -13.22
CA ARG A 136 -13.51 -26.49 -11.92
C ARG A 136 -13.61 -25.44 -10.81
N LEU A 137 -13.13 -24.21 -11.06
CA LEU A 137 -13.20 -23.10 -10.09
C LEU A 137 -14.65 -22.71 -9.83
N LYS A 138 -15.50 -22.70 -10.86
CA LYS A 138 -16.95 -22.45 -10.70
C LYS A 138 -17.62 -23.51 -9.83
N ALA A 139 -17.34 -24.78 -10.08
CA ALA A 139 -17.88 -25.88 -9.28
C ALA A 139 -17.44 -25.79 -7.80
N VAL A 140 -16.16 -25.42 -7.55
CA VAL A 140 -15.64 -25.19 -6.20
C VAL A 140 -16.35 -24.01 -5.55
N GLN A 141 -16.50 -22.87 -6.24
CA GLN A 141 -17.20 -21.69 -5.72
C GLN A 141 -18.66 -22.01 -5.38
N GLU A 142 -19.37 -22.76 -6.20
CA GLU A 142 -20.74 -23.16 -5.93
C GLU A 142 -20.84 -24.07 -4.69
N ARG A 143 -19.88 -25.02 -4.54
CA ARG A 143 -19.79 -25.85 -3.32
C ARG A 143 -19.57 -25.00 -2.09
N TYR A 144 -18.71 -23.98 -2.17
CA TYR A 144 -18.45 -23.07 -1.09
C TYR A 144 -19.65 -22.18 -0.76
N ARG A 145 -20.38 -21.68 -1.73
CA ARG A 145 -21.61 -20.90 -1.51
C ARG A 145 -22.72 -21.72 -0.82
N ARG A 146 -22.77 -23.03 -1.04
CA ARG A 146 -23.72 -23.95 -0.40
C ARG A 146 -23.24 -24.47 0.96
N GLY A 147 -22.00 -24.25 1.30
CA GLY A 147 -21.40 -24.76 2.52
C GLY A 147 -21.86 -24.00 3.77
N ALA A 148 -22.12 -24.73 4.85
CA ALA A 148 -22.58 -24.19 6.14
C ALA A 148 -21.55 -23.30 6.88
N TRP A 149 -20.35 -23.17 6.36
CA TRP A 149 -19.29 -22.35 6.93
C TRP A 149 -19.23 -20.91 6.34
N LEU A 150 -20.05 -20.59 5.36
CA LEU A 150 -20.34 -19.21 5.08
C LEU A 150 -21.09 -18.66 6.30
N VAL A 151 -20.42 -17.76 7.03
CA VAL A 151 -21.06 -17.04 8.12
C VAL A 151 -22.38 -16.49 7.60
N PRO A 152 -23.53 -16.94 8.13
CA PRO A 152 -24.80 -16.42 7.65
C PRO A 152 -24.78 -14.90 7.85
N PRO A 153 -25.34 -14.11 6.93
CA PRO A 153 -25.45 -12.67 7.12
C PRO A 153 -26.07 -12.45 8.50
N VAL A 154 -25.41 -11.60 9.31
CA VAL A 154 -25.88 -11.30 10.67
C VAL A 154 -27.32 -10.82 10.54
N ARG A 155 -28.27 -11.68 10.91
CA ARG A 155 -29.68 -11.31 10.93
C ARG A 155 -29.81 -10.14 11.92
N GLY A 156 -30.26 -9.00 11.45
CA GLY A 156 -30.47 -7.81 12.29
C GLY A 156 -29.79 -6.53 11.80
N LEU A 157 -28.83 -6.59 10.88
CA LEU A 157 -28.32 -5.35 10.26
C LEU A 157 -29.27 -4.77 9.20
N GLN A 158 -30.16 -5.58 8.63
CA GLN A 158 -31.19 -5.13 7.68
C GLN A 158 -32.40 -4.48 8.38
N ASP A 159 -32.63 -4.80 9.64
CA ASP A 159 -33.77 -4.25 10.42
C ASP A 159 -33.46 -2.89 11.08
N GLN A 160 -32.22 -2.39 10.91
CA GLN A 160 -31.77 -1.09 11.42
C GLN A 160 -31.80 0.03 10.36
N ALA A 161 -32.50 -0.16 9.26
CA ALA A 161 -32.79 0.96 8.37
C ALA A 161 -33.69 1.95 9.16
N PRO A 162 -33.26 3.21 9.33
CA PRO A 162 -34.08 4.19 10.04
C PRO A 162 -35.45 4.31 9.34
N PRO A 163 -36.54 4.42 10.12
CA PRO A 163 -37.85 4.52 9.54
C PRO A 163 -37.92 5.70 8.57
N PRO A 164 -38.68 5.59 7.49
CA PRO A 164 -38.71 6.56 6.37
C PRO A 164 -39.08 7.99 6.76
N GLU A 165 -39.60 8.21 7.97
CA GLU A 165 -40.01 9.53 8.44
C GLU A 165 -38.86 10.46 8.85
N GLN A 166 -37.61 9.99 8.97
CA GLN A 166 -36.46 10.84 9.33
C GLN A 166 -35.75 11.50 8.13
N ARG A 167 -36.31 11.42 6.92
CA ARG A 167 -35.78 12.11 5.73
C ARG A 167 -36.45 13.48 5.46
N ARG A 168 -36.95 14.14 6.48
CA ARG A 168 -37.41 15.53 6.38
C ARG A 168 -36.51 16.42 7.22
N GLY A 169 -35.52 17.06 6.54
CA GLY A 169 -34.65 18.08 7.06
C GLY A 169 -33.73 18.56 5.96
#